data_d78eb8d8c654945117cdb926fc0d4048
#
_entry.id   d78eb8d8c654945117cdb926fc0d4048
#
_cell.length_a   1.000
_cell.length_b   1.000
_cell.length_c   1.000
_cell.angle_alpha   90.00
_cell.angle_beta   90.00
_cell.angle_gamma   90.00
#
_symmetry.space_group_name_H-M   'P 1'
#
loop_
_entity.id
_entity.type
_entity.pdbx_description
1 polymer ?
#
loop_
_entity_poly.entity_id
_entity_poly.type
_entity_poly.pdbx_seq_one_letter_code
_entity_poly.pdbx_strand_id
1 'polypeptide(L)'
;MSNPISSISFADRVRVPDDVLISNLQDESVILNLDSERYFGLDNVGTRMLTVLNSSDSIEAAYQSLAEEYDVDRQVLRQDMLSLIENLLKQGLIQVSRNA
;
A
#
# COMPACT_ATOMS: atom_id res chain seq x y z
N MET A 1 -13.08 4.05 -21.53
CA MET A 1 -11.63 3.92 -21.39
C MET A 1 -11.31 3.51 -19.94
N SER A 2 -10.56 2.46 -19.79
CA SER A 2 -10.26 1.97 -18.45
C SER A 2 -9.19 2.82 -17.77
N ASN A 3 -9.37 3.06 -16.50
CA ASN A 3 -8.38 3.72 -15.65
C ASN A 3 -7.26 2.71 -15.35
N PRO A 4 -5.96 3.06 -15.53
CA PRO A 4 -4.87 2.14 -15.20
C PRO A 4 -4.95 1.61 -13.77
N ILE A 5 -5.45 2.43 -12.84
CA ILE A 5 -5.59 2.04 -11.43
C ILE A 5 -6.58 0.88 -11.28
N SER A 6 -7.64 0.86 -12.10
CA SER A 6 -8.66 -0.18 -12.00
C SER A 6 -8.16 -1.54 -12.49
N SER A 7 -6.96 -1.60 -13.06
CA SER A 7 -6.39 -2.87 -13.50
C SER A 7 -5.52 -3.55 -12.44
N ILE A 8 -5.46 -3.00 -11.22
CA ILE A 8 -4.71 -3.61 -10.12
C ILE A 8 -5.37 -4.93 -9.74
N SER A 9 -4.60 -5.98 -9.71
CA SER A 9 -5.03 -7.31 -9.31
C SER A 9 -4.45 -7.63 -7.93
N PHE A 10 -5.21 -8.34 -7.10
CA PHE A 10 -4.71 -8.79 -5.81
C PHE A 10 -3.58 -9.83 -5.94
N ALA A 11 -3.37 -10.38 -7.14
CA ALA A 11 -2.21 -11.22 -7.43
C ALA A 11 -0.94 -10.40 -7.61
N ASP A 12 -1.06 -9.09 -7.80
CA ASP A 12 0.08 -8.21 -7.98
C ASP A 12 0.81 -7.97 -6.67
N ARG A 13 2.03 -7.44 -6.78
CA ARG A 13 2.89 -7.16 -5.64
C ARG A 13 3.15 -5.66 -5.52
N VAL A 14 3.11 -5.17 -4.28
CA VAL A 14 3.42 -3.77 -3.97
C VAL A 14 4.87 -3.69 -3.48
N ARG A 15 5.59 -2.70 -3.96
CA ARG A 15 6.97 -2.42 -3.52
C ARG A 15 7.14 -0.94 -3.29
N VAL A 16 7.93 -0.61 -2.26
CA VAL A 16 8.37 0.77 -2.03
C VAL A 16 9.71 0.94 -2.74
N PRO A 17 9.82 1.86 -3.71
CA PRO A 17 11.07 2.07 -4.44
C PRO A 17 12.20 2.60 -3.54
N ASP A 18 13.43 2.45 -4.01
CA ASP A 18 14.61 2.87 -3.24
C ASP A 18 14.69 4.39 -3.02
N ASP A 19 14.08 5.17 -3.92
CA ASP A 19 14.06 6.63 -3.82
C ASP A 19 12.88 7.14 -2.98
N VAL A 20 12.18 6.24 -2.31
CA VAL A 20 11.09 6.60 -1.40
C VAL A 20 11.51 6.27 0.03
N LEU A 21 11.43 7.28 0.89
CA LEU A 21 11.81 7.16 2.28
C LEU A 21 10.56 7.05 3.15
N ILE A 22 10.57 6.09 4.06
CA ILE A 22 9.50 5.96 5.06
C ILE A 22 10.06 6.37 6.41
N SER A 23 9.44 7.37 7.01
CA SER A 23 9.83 7.86 8.34
C SER A 23 8.74 7.48 9.32
N ASN A 24 9.08 6.65 10.28
CA ASN A 24 8.13 6.19 11.31
C ASN A 24 8.16 7.12 12.51
N LEU A 25 6.96 7.57 12.93
CA LEU A 25 6.77 8.44 14.08
C LEU A 25 5.81 7.73 15.03
N GLN A 26 6.35 6.83 15.84
CA GLN A 26 5.54 5.96 16.69
C GLN A 26 4.65 5.07 15.82
N ASP A 27 3.33 5.23 15.90
CA ASP A 27 2.38 4.41 15.15
C ASP A 27 2.07 4.97 13.77
N GLU A 28 2.49 6.21 13.51
CA GLU A 28 2.24 6.89 12.25
C GLU A 28 3.50 6.92 11.41
N SER A 29 3.35 7.24 10.13
CA SER A 29 4.50 7.36 9.24
C SER A 29 4.26 8.42 8.19
N VAL A 30 5.36 8.92 7.64
CA VAL A 30 5.35 9.81 6.48
C VAL A 30 6.18 9.13 5.40
N ILE A 31 5.62 9.06 4.20
CA ILE A 31 6.32 8.53 3.04
C ILE A 31 6.73 9.71 2.17
N LEU A 32 7.99 9.77 1.82
CA LEU A 32 8.55 10.86 1.02
C LEU A 32 9.22 10.30 -0.22
N ASN A 33 8.81 10.80 -1.38
CA ASN A 33 9.52 10.54 -2.63
C ASN A 33 10.64 11.58 -2.74
N LEU A 34 11.90 11.13 -2.69
CA LEU A 34 13.04 12.02 -2.68
C LEU A 34 13.25 12.73 -4.02
N ASP A 35 12.75 12.17 -5.09
CA ASP A 35 12.89 12.72 -6.43
C ASP A 35 11.87 13.84 -6.69
N SER A 36 10.61 13.57 -6.43
CA SER A 36 9.52 14.53 -6.68
C SER A 36 9.23 15.43 -5.49
N GLU A 37 9.78 15.11 -4.32
CA GLU A 37 9.54 15.78 -3.05
C GLU A 37 8.08 15.70 -2.59
N ARG A 38 7.31 14.77 -3.17
CA ARG A 38 5.95 14.51 -2.72
C ARG A 38 5.97 13.65 -1.48
N TYR A 39 5.04 13.90 -0.60
CA TYR A 39 4.95 13.12 0.63
C TYR A 39 3.49 12.80 0.94
N PHE A 40 3.31 11.82 1.81
CA PHE A 40 1.98 11.35 2.19
C PHE A 40 2.03 10.84 3.63
N GLY A 41 1.12 11.33 4.47
CA GLY A 41 1.04 10.89 5.86
C GLY A 41 0.13 9.70 6.00
N LEU A 42 0.55 8.72 6.78
CA LEU A 42 -0.24 7.52 7.08
C LEU A 42 -0.51 7.45 8.59
N ASP A 43 -1.76 7.13 8.94
CA ASP A 43 -2.11 6.83 10.32
C ASP A 43 -1.59 5.42 10.67
N ASN A 44 -1.90 4.94 11.87
CA ASN A 44 -1.38 3.65 12.32
C ASN A 44 -1.89 2.49 11.45
N VAL A 45 -3.13 2.54 11.00
CA VAL A 45 -3.70 1.49 10.15
C VAL A 45 -3.04 1.50 8.78
N GLY A 46 -2.92 2.68 8.17
CA GLY A 46 -2.25 2.82 6.88
C GLY A 46 -0.80 2.43 6.93
N THR A 47 -0.10 2.78 8.00
CA THR A 47 1.29 2.39 8.23
C THR A 47 1.42 0.88 8.28
N ARG A 48 0.53 0.22 9.02
CA ARG A 48 0.55 -1.24 9.12
C ARG A 48 0.24 -1.90 7.79
N MET A 49 -0.76 -1.38 7.07
CA MET A 49 -1.10 -1.90 5.75
C MET A 49 0.09 -1.85 4.80
N LEU A 50 0.78 -0.71 4.75
CA LEU A 50 1.92 -0.56 3.86
C LEU A 50 3.06 -1.49 4.25
N THR A 51 3.33 -1.63 5.55
CA THR A 51 4.37 -2.53 6.05
C THR A 51 4.12 -3.96 5.59
N VAL A 52 2.88 -4.42 5.75
CA VAL A 52 2.51 -5.78 5.35
C VAL A 52 2.54 -5.94 3.83
N LEU A 53 2.03 -4.95 3.10
CA LEU A 53 2.05 -4.97 1.64
C LEU A 53 3.49 -5.06 1.10
N ASN A 54 4.38 -4.26 1.64
CA ASN A 54 5.75 -4.20 1.16
C ASN A 54 6.55 -5.47 1.48
N SER A 55 6.12 -6.22 2.48
CA SER A 55 6.80 -7.46 2.88
C SER A 55 6.09 -8.72 2.40
N SER A 56 4.98 -8.59 1.69
CA SER A 56 4.21 -9.74 1.20
C SER A 56 4.49 -10.00 -0.27
N ASP A 57 4.33 -11.25 -0.69
CA ASP A 57 4.55 -11.66 -2.07
C ASP A 57 3.45 -11.17 -3.02
N SER A 58 2.27 -10.87 -2.46
CA SER A 58 1.15 -10.36 -3.24
C SER A 58 0.23 -9.53 -2.35
N ILE A 59 -0.62 -8.73 -3.00
CA ILE A 59 -1.64 -7.97 -2.28
C ILE A 59 -2.60 -8.93 -1.57
N GLU A 60 -2.91 -10.06 -2.22
CA GLU A 60 -3.79 -11.06 -1.61
C GLU A 60 -3.18 -11.62 -0.32
N ALA A 61 -1.88 -11.92 -0.32
CA ALA A 61 -1.20 -12.42 0.88
C ALA A 61 -1.25 -11.38 2.00
N ALA A 62 -1.02 -10.12 1.66
CA ALA A 62 -1.10 -9.02 2.63
C ALA A 62 -2.51 -8.88 3.18
N TYR A 63 -3.51 -8.98 2.30
CA TYR A 63 -4.92 -8.91 2.69
C TYR A 63 -5.28 -10.02 3.68
N GLN A 64 -4.87 -11.25 3.40
CA GLN A 64 -5.15 -12.37 4.30
C GLN A 64 -4.50 -12.16 5.67
N SER A 65 -3.27 -11.69 5.68
CA SER A 65 -2.55 -11.41 6.92
C SER A 65 -3.24 -10.33 7.75
N LEU A 66 -3.67 -9.25 7.10
CA LEU A 66 -4.35 -8.15 7.78
C LEU A 66 -5.75 -8.54 8.23
N ALA A 67 -6.43 -9.39 7.48
CA ALA A 67 -7.76 -9.88 7.85
C ALA A 67 -7.71 -10.74 9.12
N GLU A 68 -6.61 -11.42 9.35
CA GLU A 68 -6.41 -12.18 10.59
C GLU A 68 -6.03 -11.28 11.76
N GLU A 69 -5.36 -10.18 11.47
CA GLU A 69 -4.86 -9.26 12.48
C GLU A 69 -5.96 -8.31 13.00
N TYR A 70 -6.84 -7.85 12.10
CA TYR A 70 -7.87 -6.88 12.42
C TYR A 70 -9.25 -7.52 12.40
N ASP A 71 -10.06 -7.20 13.40
CA ASP A 71 -11.44 -7.65 13.48
C ASP A 71 -12.34 -6.65 12.76
N VAL A 72 -12.29 -6.67 11.44
CA VAL A 72 -13.06 -5.75 10.59
C VAL A 72 -13.75 -6.55 9.48
N ASP A 73 -14.76 -5.94 8.89
CA ASP A 73 -15.42 -6.51 7.72
C ASP A 73 -14.40 -6.69 6.60
N ARG A 74 -14.34 -7.88 6.02
CA ARG A 74 -13.34 -8.22 5.00
C ARG A 74 -13.49 -7.37 3.75
N GLN A 75 -14.72 -7.01 3.41
CA GLN A 75 -14.96 -6.19 2.22
C GLN A 75 -14.51 -4.75 2.44
N VAL A 76 -14.70 -4.23 3.65
CA VAL A 76 -14.21 -2.91 4.02
C VAL A 76 -12.69 -2.89 4.01
N LEU A 77 -12.05 -3.90 4.58
CA LEU A 77 -10.60 -4.01 4.58
C LEU A 77 -10.05 -4.05 3.15
N ARG A 78 -10.66 -4.87 2.30
CA ARG A 78 -10.26 -5.00 0.91
C ARG A 78 -10.34 -3.66 0.18
N GLN A 79 -11.41 -2.94 0.41
CA GLN A 79 -11.65 -1.64 -0.22
C GLN A 79 -10.66 -0.59 0.30
N ASP A 80 -10.40 -0.59 1.61
CA ASP A 80 -9.45 0.35 2.22
C ASP A 80 -8.04 0.11 1.71
N MET A 81 -7.64 -1.15 1.57
CA MET A 81 -6.33 -1.50 1.01
C MET A 81 -6.21 -1.02 -0.43
N LEU A 82 -7.23 -1.24 -1.22
CA LEU A 82 -7.22 -0.82 -2.62
C LEU A 82 -7.14 0.71 -2.73
N SER A 83 -7.89 1.42 -1.90
CA SER A 83 -7.85 2.89 -1.87
C SER A 83 -6.46 3.40 -1.49
N LEU A 84 -5.83 2.78 -0.51
CA LEU A 84 -4.48 3.17 -0.10
C LEU A 84 -3.49 2.93 -1.22
N ILE A 85 -3.56 1.77 -1.86
CA ILE A 85 -2.66 1.43 -2.97
C ILE A 85 -2.83 2.43 -4.12
N GLU A 86 -4.07 2.75 -4.47
CA GLU A 86 -4.35 3.69 -5.54
C GLU A 86 -3.81 5.09 -5.22
N ASN A 87 -4.00 5.54 -4.00
CA ASN A 87 -3.53 6.85 -3.57
C ASN A 87 -2.00 6.93 -3.60
N LEU A 88 -1.33 5.92 -3.08
CA LEU A 88 0.13 5.89 -3.03
C LEU A 88 0.72 5.75 -4.44
N LEU A 89 0.09 4.95 -5.28
CA LEU A 89 0.52 4.77 -6.67
C LEU A 89 0.39 6.08 -7.44
N LYS A 90 -0.71 6.80 -7.25
CA LYS A 90 -0.97 8.08 -7.88
C LYS A 90 0.06 9.13 -7.49
N GLN A 91 0.56 9.07 -6.25
CA GLN A 91 1.57 9.99 -5.75
C GLN A 91 3.00 9.55 -6.11
N GLY A 92 3.16 8.41 -6.76
CA GLY A 92 4.48 7.90 -7.12
C GLY A 92 5.27 7.37 -5.94
N LEU A 93 4.58 6.92 -4.90
CA LEU A 93 5.24 6.49 -3.66
C LEU A 93 5.40 4.98 -3.56
N ILE A 94 4.72 4.23 -4.42
CA ILE A 94 4.87 2.78 -4.51
C ILE A 94 4.88 2.36 -5.96
N GLN A 95 5.30 1.12 -6.18
CA GLN A 95 5.20 0.45 -7.47
C GLN A 95 4.35 -0.79 -7.30
N VAL A 96 3.57 -1.10 -8.32
CA VAL A 96 2.79 -2.33 -8.37
C VAL A 96 3.30 -3.13 -9.56
N SER A 97 3.73 -4.35 -9.31
CA SER A 97 4.27 -5.22 -10.36
C SER A 97 3.47 -6.51 -10.39
N ARG A 98 3.43 -7.10 -11.58
CA ARG A 98 2.79 -8.39 -11.75
C ARG A 98 3.65 -9.49 -11.15
N ASN A 99 2.97 -10.35 -10.43
CA ASN A 99 3.56 -11.56 -9.89
C ASN A 99 3.31 -12.65 -10.91
N ALA A 100 4.31 -12.90 -11.73
CA ALA A 100 4.17 -13.88 -12.81
C ALA A 100 4.10 -15.29 -12.28
#